data_ad333f961d0779bffc228e4a27f5b0f5
#
_entry.id   ad333f961d0779bffc228e4a27f5b0f5
#
_cell.length_a   1.000
_cell.length_b   1.000
_cell.length_c   1.000
_cell.angle_alpha   90.00
_cell.angle_beta   90.00
_cell.angle_gamma   90.00
#
_symmetry.space_group_name_H-M   'P 1'
#
loop_
_entity.id
_entity.type
_entity.pdbx_description
1 polymer ?
#
loop_
_entity_poly.entity_id
_entity_poly.type
_entity_poly.pdbx_seq_one_letter_code
_entity_poly.pdbx_strand_id
1 'polypeptide(L)'
;QWGYTGLVMSDWWAEGNDRGGAGSTKHVAAMVRAQNDVFMVVADPEHNSGGDDLAAALAEGRLTRGELQRSAANICRFLLQTPAFRRSIGHTSALDDQLEAMAEQDMQQAAQSGQPLTLRNGTAIDIAAIDNGYRRTTAFRVTAAEGGSYTLHLRCRAMQGNSPLAQI
;
A
#
# COMPACT_ATOMS: atom_id res chain seq x y z
N GLN A 1 22.15 1.48 22.49
CA GLN A 1 21.50 0.63 21.47
C GLN A 1 20.56 -0.32 22.20
N TRP A 2 19.31 -0.34 21.80
CA TRP A 2 18.27 -1.15 22.47
C TRP A 2 18.17 -2.58 21.91
N GLY A 3 19.11 -2.99 21.05
CA GLY A 3 19.12 -4.33 20.43
C GLY A 3 18.00 -4.56 19.39
N TYR A 4 17.34 -3.49 18.94
CA TYR A 4 16.33 -3.60 17.88
C TYR A 4 17.00 -3.93 16.54
N THR A 5 16.51 -4.97 15.86
CA THR A 5 17.06 -5.51 14.61
C THR A 5 16.10 -5.38 13.43
N GLY A 6 14.94 -4.79 13.64
CA GLY A 6 13.92 -4.60 12.62
C GLY A 6 14.14 -3.35 11.76
N LEU A 7 13.12 -3.04 10.97
CA LEU A 7 13.04 -1.85 10.14
C LEU A 7 12.49 -0.68 10.97
N VAL A 8 13.09 0.50 10.83
CA VAL A 8 12.58 1.75 11.40
C VAL A 8 11.98 2.59 10.30
N MET A 9 10.73 2.99 10.46
CA MET A 9 9.99 3.82 9.51
C MET A 9 9.60 5.15 10.16
N SER A 10 9.70 6.25 9.43
CA SER A 10 9.22 7.55 9.90
C SER A 10 7.70 7.58 9.99
N ASP A 11 7.16 8.50 10.75
CA ASP A 11 5.77 8.92 10.62
C ASP A 11 5.58 9.82 9.38
N TRP A 12 4.32 10.10 9.05
CA TRP A 12 3.94 11.02 7.98
C TRP A 12 4.49 12.42 8.27
N TRP A 13 5.13 13.02 7.26
CA TRP A 13 5.71 14.36 7.37
C TRP A 13 6.66 14.58 8.55
N ALA A 14 7.29 13.51 9.03
CA ALA A 14 8.32 13.62 10.05
C ALA A 14 9.44 14.54 9.59
N GLU A 15 9.84 15.48 10.46
CA GLU A 15 10.89 16.43 10.19
C GLU A 15 12.22 15.95 10.76
N GLY A 16 13.21 15.77 9.87
CA GLY A 16 14.60 15.54 10.29
C GLY A 16 15.33 16.85 10.50
N ASN A 17 16.28 16.87 11.43
CA ASN A 17 17.20 17.99 11.59
C ASN A 17 18.59 17.49 11.98
N ASP A 18 19.60 18.27 11.58
CA ASP A 18 20.93 18.19 12.16
C ASP A 18 21.00 19.02 13.46
N ARG A 19 22.06 18.82 14.25
CA ARG A 19 22.25 19.48 15.55
C ARG A 19 22.05 20.99 15.43
N GLY A 20 21.02 21.50 16.11
CA GLY A 20 20.70 22.93 16.16
C GLY A 20 20.08 23.51 14.89
N GLY A 21 19.79 22.69 13.87
CA GLY A 21 19.10 23.11 12.67
C GLY A 21 17.57 23.11 12.83
N ALA A 22 16.88 23.80 11.94
CA ALA A 22 15.43 23.70 11.81
C ALA A 22 15.05 22.34 11.23
N GLY A 23 13.93 21.76 11.72
CA GLY A 23 13.37 20.53 11.14
C GLY A 23 12.90 20.76 9.71
N SER A 24 12.98 19.70 8.91
CA SER A 24 12.44 19.70 7.55
C SER A 24 12.09 18.27 7.14
N THR A 25 10.97 18.10 6.44
CA THR A 25 10.57 16.83 5.79
C THR A 25 11.52 16.42 4.67
N LYS A 26 12.40 17.32 4.23
CA LYS A 26 13.39 17.09 3.17
C LYS A 26 14.76 16.65 3.70
N HIS A 27 15.02 16.77 4.99
CA HIS A 27 16.29 16.37 5.61
C HIS A 27 16.38 14.87 5.88
N VAL A 28 16.16 14.09 4.81
CA VAL A 28 16.14 12.63 4.88
C VAL A 28 17.52 12.05 5.18
N ALA A 29 18.59 12.71 4.76
CA ALA A 29 19.96 12.30 5.10
C ALA A 29 20.21 12.28 6.61
N ALA A 30 19.70 13.27 7.35
CA ALA A 30 19.79 13.30 8.82
C ALA A 30 19.01 12.11 9.45
N MET A 31 17.85 11.77 8.90
CA MET A 31 17.06 10.64 9.35
C MET A 31 17.77 9.29 9.09
N VAL A 32 18.38 9.10 7.90
CA VAL A 32 19.18 7.90 7.59
C VAL A 32 20.35 7.75 8.56
N ARG A 33 21.05 8.82 8.88
CA ARG A 33 22.13 8.83 9.87
C ARG A 33 21.63 8.46 11.26
N ALA A 34 20.42 8.90 11.61
CA ALA A 34 19.74 8.55 12.85
C ALA A 34 19.16 7.12 12.85
N GLN A 35 19.43 6.31 11.81
CA GLN A 35 19.03 4.92 11.64
C GLN A 35 17.53 4.73 11.32
N ASN A 36 16.91 5.70 10.69
CA ASN A 36 15.64 5.52 10.00
C ASN A 36 15.89 4.87 8.65
N ASP A 37 15.09 3.87 8.29
CA ASP A 37 15.32 3.05 7.09
C ASP A 37 14.34 3.35 5.97
N VAL A 38 13.10 3.72 6.33
CA VAL A 38 12.01 4.00 5.39
C VAL A 38 11.32 5.30 5.77
N PHE A 39 11.00 6.10 4.77
CA PHE A 39 10.38 7.40 4.95
C PHE A 39 8.98 7.39 4.35
N MET A 40 8.00 7.85 5.13
CA MET A 40 6.63 7.93 4.66
C MET A 40 6.46 9.10 3.71
N VAL A 41 5.71 8.84 2.67
CA VAL A 41 5.20 9.79 1.68
C VAL A 41 6.23 10.32 0.69
N VAL A 42 6.38 9.57 -0.39
CA VAL A 42 6.83 10.13 -1.67
C VAL A 42 5.81 9.69 -2.74
N ALA A 43 5.18 10.65 -3.40
CA ALA A 43 4.19 10.38 -4.43
C ALA A 43 4.82 9.78 -5.70
N ASP A 44 6.03 10.19 -6.01
CA ASP A 44 6.82 9.71 -7.14
C ASP A 44 8.28 9.52 -6.70
N PRO A 45 8.65 8.29 -6.26
CA PRO A 45 10.00 8.01 -5.78
C PRO A 45 11.05 8.02 -6.89
N GLU A 46 10.67 7.78 -8.14
CA GLU A 46 11.61 7.73 -9.26
C GLU A 46 12.17 9.11 -9.59
N HIS A 47 11.37 10.16 -9.39
CA HIS A 47 11.74 11.55 -9.71
C HIS A 47 11.96 12.41 -8.48
N ASN A 48 12.14 11.82 -7.31
CA ASN A 48 12.34 12.54 -6.05
C ASN A 48 11.32 13.68 -5.82
N SER A 49 10.03 13.38 -6.01
CA SER A 49 8.96 14.38 -5.85
C SER A 49 8.86 14.94 -4.43
N GLY A 50 9.40 14.25 -3.43
CA GLY A 50 9.55 14.73 -2.05
C GLY A 50 10.64 15.79 -1.89
N GLY A 51 11.57 15.89 -2.85
CA GLY A 51 12.67 16.83 -2.83
C GLY A 51 13.63 16.59 -1.68
N ASP A 52 13.92 15.30 -1.36
CA ASP A 52 14.87 14.95 -0.30
C ASP A 52 16.31 15.32 -0.64
N ASP A 53 17.16 15.38 0.39
CA ASP A 53 18.54 15.80 0.29
C ASP A 53 19.56 14.64 0.17
N LEU A 54 19.12 13.40 -0.07
CA LEU A 54 20.00 12.22 -0.04
C LEU A 54 21.15 12.30 -1.04
N ALA A 55 20.84 12.62 -2.30
CA ALA A 55 21.86 12.71 -3.35
C ALA A 55 22.88 13.82 -3.08
N ALA A 56 22.40 14.99 -2.66
CA ALA A 56 23.26 16.11 -2.29
C ALA A 56 24.13 15.79 -1.07
N ALA A 57 23.53 15.20 -0.04
CA ALA A 57 24.24 14.81 1.17
C ALA A 57 25.32 13.76 0.93
N LEU A 58 25.09 12.82 0.01
CA LEU A 58 26.07 11.84 -0.40
C LEU A 58 27.23 12.49 -1.17
N ALA A 59 26.95 13.40 -2.10
CA ALA A 59 27.95 14.13 -2.86
C ALA A 59 28.83 15.04 -1.98
N GLU A 60 28.24 15.63 -0.96
CA GLU A 60 28.90 16.51 0.01
C GLU A 60 29.60 15.75 1.16
N GLY A 61 29.46 14.43 1.23
CA GLY A 61 30.03 13.61 2.29
C GLY A 61 29.32 13.74 3.65
N ARG A 62 28.15 14.37 3.70
CA ARG A 62 27.30 14.45 4.91
C ARG A 62 26.60 13.11 5.20
N LEU A 63 26.42 12.29 4.18
CA LEU A 63 25.90 10.94 4.23
C LEU A 63 26.90 9.99 3.59
N THR A 64 27.08 8.81 4.16
CA THR A 64 28.00 7.80 3.64
C THR A 64 27.24 6.70 2.89
N ARG A 65 27.93 6.06 1.94
CA ARG A 65 27.40 4.87 1.27
C ARG A 65 27.08 3.73 2.28
N GLY A 66 27.91 3.60 3.34
CA GLY A 66 27.71 2.59 4.37
C GLY A 66 26.41 2.79 5.16
N GLU A 67 26.02 4.03 5.41
CA GLU A 67 24.73 4.34 6.07
C GLU A 67 23.55 3.97 5.19
N LEU A 68 23.60 4.23 3.88
CA LEU A 68 22.58 3.79 2.93
C LEU A 68 22.53 2.26 2.80
N GLN A 69 23.69 1.61 2.74
CA GLN A 69 23.76 0.14 2.69
C GLN A 69 23.19 -0.51 3.94
N ARG A 70 23.39 0.09 5.12
CA ARG A 70 22.77 -0.38 6.36
C ARG A 70 21.25 -0.33 6.26
N SER A 71 20.66 0.78 5.83
CA SER A 71 19.20 0.92 5.65
C SER A 71 18.68 -0.09 4.63
N ALA A 72 19.33 -0.21 3.48
CA ALA A 72 18.98 -1.21 2.46
C ALA A 72 19.03 -2.64 3.02
N ALA A 73 20.05 -2.98 3.81
CA ALA A 73 20.16 -4.29 4.43
C ALA A 73 19.03 -4.56 5.45
N ASN A 74 18.61 -3.55 6.21
CA ASN A 74 17.48 -3.66 7.14
C ASN A 74 16.16 -3.88 6.38
N ILE A 75 15.93 -3.14 5.30
CA ILE A 75 14.78 -3.31 4.41
C ILE A 75 14.77 -4.73 3.83
N CYS A 76 15.88 -5.20 3.28
CA CYS A 76 15.98 -6.54 2.73
C CYS A 76 15.70 -7.63 3.79
N ARG A 77 16.29 -7.51 4.98
CA ARG A 77 16.02 -8.46 6.07
C ARG A 77 14.55 -8.49 6.47
N PHE A 78 13.92 -7.34 6.52
CA PHE A 78 12.49 -7.25 6.81
C PHE A 78 11.66 -7.93 5.71
N LEU A 79 11.93 -7.61 4.45
CA LEU A 79 11.21 -8.19 3.31
C LEU A 79 11.31 -9.72 3.27
N LEU A 80 12.50 -10.28 3.52
CA LEU A 80 12.74 -11.73 3.57
C LEU A 80 11.87 -12.45 4.62
N GLN A 81 11.37 -11.74 5.62
CA GLN A 81 10.53 -12.30 6.68
C GLN A 81 9.03 -12.14 6.39
N THR A 82 8.68 -11.36 5.36
CA THR A 82 7.26 -11.11 5.04
C THR A 82 6.60 -12.33 4.39
N PRO A 83 5.33 -12.59 4.69
CA PRO A 83 4.55 -13.62 3.99
C PRO A 83 4.52 -13.37 2.47
N ALA A 84 4.41 -12.11 2.04
CA ALA A 84 4.39 -11.74 0.63
C ALA A 84 5.65 -12.20 -0.11
N PHE A 85 6.84 -11.98 0.47
CA PHE A 85 8.09 -12.46 -0.12
C PHE A 85 8.14 -14.00 -0.15
N ARG A 86 7.78 -14.65 0.96
CA ARG A 86 7.76 -16.12 1.02
C ARG A 86 6.87 -16.71 -0.05
N ARG A 87 5.66 -16.18 -0.26
CA ARG A 87 4.76 -16.60 -1.36
C ARG A 87 5.40 -16.40 -2.74
N SER A 88 6.10 -15.29 -2.97
CA SER A 88 6.73 -15.02 -4.27
C SER A 88 7.82 -16.02 -4.65
N ILE A 89 8.40 -16.72 -3.68
CA ILE A 89 9.40 -17.79 -3.88
C ILE A 89 8.82 -19.19 -3.65
N GLY A 90 7.49 -19.32 -3.62
CA GLY A 90 6.79 -20.60 -3.51
C GLY A 90 6.72 -21.20 -2.10
N HIS A 91 7.00 -20.40 -1.06
CA HIS A 91 6.83 -20.82 0.33
C HIS A 91 5.55 -20.23 0.92
N THR A 92 4.62 -21.08 1.31
CA THR A 92 3.43 -20.72 2.08
C THR A 92 3.61 -21.14 3.53
N SER A 93 2.97 -20.43 4.44
CA SER A 93 2.88 -20.82 5.85
C SER A 93 1.45 -21.25 6.17
N ALA A 94 1.25 -21.99 7.27
CA ALA A 94 -0.09 -22.34 7.73
C ALA A 94 -1.00 -21.12 7.95
N LEU A 95 -0.41 -19.94 8.27
CA LEU A 95 -1.15 -18.69 8.38
C LEU A 95 -1.58 -18.18 7.00
N ASP A 96 -0.72 -18.29 5.97
CA ASP A 96 -1.08 -17.92 4.61
C ASP A 96 -2.24 -18.76 4.10
N ASP A 97 -2.19 -20.09 4.34
CA ASP A 97 -3.25 -21.01 3.95
C ASP A 97 -4.58 -20.70 4.69
N GLN A 98 -4.51 -20.32 5.97
CA GLN A 98 -5.68 -19.89 6.72
C GLN A 98 -6.28 -18.58 6.20
N LEU A 99 -5.44 -17.59 5.90
CA LEU A 99 -5.90 -16.31 5.34
C LEU A 99 -6.52 -16.47 3.96
N GLU A 100 -5.98 -17.34 3.14
CA GLU A 100 -6.53 -17.68 1.82
C GLU A 100 -7.89 -18.40 1.97
N ALA A 101 -7.99 -19.39 2.86
CA ALA A 101 -9.25 -20.06 3.15
C ALA A 101 -10.32 -19.10 3.70
N MET A 102 -9.97 -18.17 4.57
CA MET A 102 -10.88 -17.13 5.06
C MET A 102 -11.36 -16.22 3.93
N ALA A 103 -10.45 -15.77 3.07
CA ALA A 103 -10.81 -14.93 1.92
C ALA A 103 -11.74 -15.66 0.95
N GLU A 104 -11.51 -16.95 0.69
CA GLU A 104 -12.40 -17.77 -0.11
C GLU A 104 -13.79 -17.93 0.53
N GLN A 105 -13.86 -18.14 1.84
CA GLN A 105 -15.12 -18.21 2.57
C GLN A 105 -15.90 -16.89 2.50
N ASP A 106 -15.24 -15.77 2.69
CA ASP A 106 -15.83 -14.44 2.58
C ASP A 106 -16.39 -14.20 1.16
N MET A 107 -15.63 -14.58 0.13
CA MET A 107 -16.10 -14.49 -1.25
C MET A 107 -17.30 -15.39 -1.53
N GLN A 108 -17.31 -16.63 -1.03
CA GLN A 108 -18.43 -17.55 -1.17
C GLN A 108 -19.68 -17.03 -0.46
N GLN A 109 -19.53 -16.50 0.75
CA GLN A 109 -20.62 -15.90 1.49
C GLN A 109 -21.17 -14.66 0.77
N ALA A 110 -20.30 -13.78 0.26
CA ALA A 110 -20.69 -12.63 -0.54
C ALA A 110 -21.44 -13.06 -1.81
N ALA A 111 -20.97 -14.11 -2.50
CA ALA A 111 -21.64 -14.63 -3.69
C ALA A 111 -23.03 -15.22 -3.39
N GLN A 112 -23.20 -15.86 -2.23
CA GLN A 112 -24.49 -16.40 -1.81
C GLN A 112 -25.50 -15.32 -1.39
N SER A 113 -25.02 -14.28 -0.70
CA SER A 113 -25.82 -13.14 -0.23
C SER A 113 -25.97 -12.02 -1.27
N GLY A 114 -25.26 -12.12 -2.39
CA GLY A 114 -25.25 -11.12 -3.43
C GLY A 114 -26.62 -10.82 -4.03
N GLN A 115 -26.90 -9.55 -4.27
CA GLN A 115 -28.13 -9.13 -4.93
C GLN A 115 -28.20 -9.68 -6.36
N PRO A 116 -29.35 -10.23 -6.79
CA PRO A 116 -29.47 -10.73 -8.14
C PRO A 116 -29.41 -9.59 -9.15
N LEU A 117 -28.56 -9.72 -10.15
CA LEU A 117 -28.38 -8.75 -11.21
C LEU A 117 -28.37 -9.44 -12.57
N THR A 118 -29.29 -9.07 -13.44
CA THR A 118 -29.27 -9.54 -14.82
C THR A 118 -28.57 -8.50 -15.70
N LEU A 119 -27.45 -8.88 -16.27
CA LEU A 119 -26.70 -8.04 -17.20
C LEU A 119 -27.36 -8.05 -18.59
N ARG A 120 -27.58 -6.85 -19.10
CA ARG A 120 -27.96 -6.56 -20.49
C ARG A 120 -27.09 -5.40 -20.97
N ASN A 121 -27.05 -5.18 -22.28
CA ASN A 121 -26.35 -4.01 -22.80
C ASN A 121 -26.97 -2.72 -22.21
N GLY A 122 -26.10 -1.86 -21.66
CA GLY A 122 -26.51 -0.61 -21.01
C GLY A 122 -27.05 -0.76 -19.57
N THR A 123 -26.92 -1.92 -18.93
CA THR A 123 -27.28 -2.06 -17.50
C THR A 123 -26.42 -1.08 -16.68
N ALA A 124 -27.06 -0.22 -15.92
CA ALA A 124 -26.44 0.71 -14.99
C ALA A 124 -26.92 0.42 -13.57
N ILE A 125 -26.01 0.50 -12.61
CA ILE A 125 -26.28 0.31 -11.19
C ILE A 125 -25.76 1.52 -10.44
N ASP A 126 -26.62 2.18 -9.68
CA ASP A 126 -26.20 3.21 -8.75
C ASP A 126 -25.77 2.58 -7.44
N ILE A 127 -24.46 2.34 -7.29
CA ILE A 127 -23.90 1.74 -6.08
C ILE A 127 -24.06 2.68 -4.86
N ALA A 128 -24.13 3.99 -5.10
CA ALA A 128 -24.33 4.95 -4.02
C ALA A 128 -25.73 4.89 -3.41
N ALA A 129 -26.72 4.41 -4.17
CA ALA A 129 -28.08 4.18 -3.68
C ALA A 129 -28.24 2.91 -2.84
N ILE A 130 -27.21 2.04 -2.81
CA ILE A 130 -27.23 0.81 -2.04
C ILE A 130 -26.72 1.12 -0.63
N ASP A 131 -27.59 0.96 0.36
CA ASP A 131 -27.20 1.08 1.77
C ASP A 131 -26.39 -0.17 2.19
N ASN A 132 -25.08 -0.08 2.04
CA ASN A 132 -24.15 -1.12 2.45
C ASN A 132 -23.36 -0.78 3.71
N GLY A 133 -23.61 0.38 4.33
CA GLY A 133 -22.88 0.88 5.48
C GLY A 133 -21.42 1.23 5.17
N TYR A 134 -20.75 1.78 6.16
CA TYR A 134 -19.33 2.16 6.02
C TYR A 134 -18.44 0.91 5.99
N ARG A 135 -17.58 0.80 4.97
CA ARG A 135 -16.61 -0.30 4.77
C ARG A 135 -17.22 -1.69 4.54
N ARG A 136 -18.45 -1.77 4.03
CA ARG A 136 -19.02 -3.06 3.66
C ARG A 136 -18.81 -3.35 2.17
N THR A 137 -18.64 -4.63 1.86
CA THR A 137 -18.58 -5.11 0.49
C THR A 137 -20.00 -5.27 -0.04
N THR A 138 -20.27 -4.73 -1.24
CA THR A 138 -21.51 -4.99 -1.96
C THR A 138 -21.24 -6.07 -2.99
N ALA A 139 -21.95 -7.19 -2.89
CA ALA A 139 -21.84 -8.30 -3.82
C ALA A 139 -23.08 -8.41 -4.71
N PHE A 140 -22.87 -8.77 -5.97
CA PHE A 140 -23.93 -9.03 -6.93
C PHE A 140 -23.78 -10.46 -7.47
N ARG A 141 -24.91 -11.18 -7.54
CA ARG A 141 -25.00 -12.44 -8.27
C ARG A 141 -25.42 -12.14 -9.70
N VAL A 142 -24.47 -12.23 -10.59
CA VAL A 142 -24.64 -11.79 -11.97
C VAL A 142 -25.14 -12.94 -12.85
N THR A 143 -26.20 -12.68 -13.62
CA THR A 143 -26.66 -13.54 -14.71
C THR A 143 -26.60 -12.76 -16.00
N ALA A 144 -25.85 -13.23 -16.99
CA ALA A 144 -25.83 -12.63 -18.31
C ALA A 144 -27.06 -13.11 -19.11
N ALA A 145 -27.79 -12.16 -19.69
CA ALA A 145 -28.96 -12.47 -20.53
C ALA A 145 -28.55 -13.14 -21.85
N GLU A 146 -27.37 -12.80 -22.34
CA GLU A 146 -26.79 -13.33 -23.57
C GLU A 146 -25.34 -13.75 -23.30
N GLY A 147 -24.88 -14.81 -23.98
CA GLY A 147 -23.47 -15.21 -23.92
C GLY A 147 -22.60 -14.18 -24.64
N GLY A 148 -21.42 -13.87 -24.07
CA GLY A 148 -20.49 -12.93 -24.71
C GLY A 148 -19.53 -12.28 -23.73
N SER A 149 -18.76 -11.32 -24.23
CA SER A 149 -17.86 -10.48 -23.43
C SER A 149 -18.58 -9.22 -22.98
N TYR A 150 -18.43 -8.88 -21.70
CA TYR A 150 -19.00 -7.68 -21.10
C TYR A 150 -17.87 -6.77 -20.61
N THR A 151 -18.04 -5.47 -20.82
CA THR A 151 -17.13 -4.46 -20.28
C THR A 151 -17.82 -3.76 -19.12
N LEU A 152 -17.16 -3.76 -17.97
CA LEU A 152 -17.60 -3.03 -16.78
C LEU A 152 -17.01 -1.62 -16.80
N HIS A 153 -17.86 -0.60 -16.80
CA HIS A 153 -17.45 0.79 -16.62
C HIS A 153 -17.78 1.26 -15.21
N LEU A 154 -16.77 1.51 -14.41
CA LEU A 154 -16.92 2.04 -13.06
C LEU A 154 -16.76 3.56 -13.08
N ARG A 155 -17.80 4.29 -12.64
CA ARG A 155 -17.70 5.73 -12.41
C ARG A 155 -17.59 6.00 -10.93
N CYS A 156 -16.43 6.48 -10.49
CA CYS A 156 -16.20 6.85 -9.10
C CYS A 156 -16.16 8.38 -8.98
N ARG A 157 -16.78 8.91 -7.92
CA ARG A 157 -16.64 10.30 -7.53
C ARG A 157 -15.84 10.34 -6.25
N ALA A 158 -14.67 10.99 -6.27
CA ALA A 158 -13.94 11.26 -5.04
C ALA A 158 -14.72 12.26 -4.19
N MET A 159 -14.95 11.96 -2.92
CA MET A 159 -15.32 12.99 -1.96
C MET A 159 -14.10 13.88 -1.73
N GLN A 160 -14.32 15.20 -1.58
CA GLN A 160 -13.23 16.14 -1.34
C GLN A 160 -12.37 15.65 -0.18
N GLY A 161 -11.07 15.42 -0.43
CA GLY A 161 -10.08 15.02 0.55
C GLY A 161 -9.73 13.53 0.63
N ASN A 162 -10.44 12.64 -0.09
CA ASN A 162 -10.12 11.21 -0.09
C ASN A 162 -9.97 10.69 -1.53
N SER A 163 -8.88 10.02 -1.82
CA SER A 163 -8.75 9.25 -3.06
C SER A 163 -9.65 8.01 -3.00
N PRO A 164 -10.47 7.76 -4.01
CA PRO A 164 -11.25 6.53 -4.06
C PRO A 164 -10.30 5.35 -4.30
N LEU A 165 -10.26 4.41 -3.37
CA LEU A 165 -9.65 3.12 -3.59
C LEU A 165 -10.74 2.20 -4.16
N ALA A 166 -10.72 1.94 -5.45
CA ALA A 166 -11.51 0.88 -6.06
C ALA A 166 -10.63 -0.36 -6.19
N GLN A 167 -11.02 -1.43 -5.53
CA GLN A 167 -10.50 -2.77 -5.80
C GLN A 167 -11.54 -3.50 -6.66
N ILE A 168 -11.12 -3.98 -7.80
CA ILE A 168 -11.90 -4.81 -8.72
C ILE A 168 -11.33 -6.21 -8.67
#